data_b52e037c46e23284cdde3001a543b25e
#
_entry.id   b52e037c46e23284cdde3001a543b25e
#
_cell.length_a   1.000
_cell.length_b   1.000
_cell.length_c   1.000
_cell.angle_alpha   90.00
_cell.angle_beta   90.00
_cell.angle_gamma   90.00
#
_symmetry.space_group_name_H-M   'P 1'
#
loop_
_entity.id
_entity.type
_entity.pdbx_description
1 polymer ?
#
loop_
_entity_poly.entity_id
_entity_poly.type
_entity_poly.pdbx_seq_one_letter_code
_entity_poly.pdbx_strand_id
1 'polypeptide(L)'
;QAVCYDMCLKTMAKCKEDGKKRTIVIQGGPGTGKSVLAVNLLMEFINKSLNTCYATKNSAPREAFLSLLTHSDAKKQVNIKQLFRSPFGLSNVPDNTYDCLIVDEAHRLVKKMYGDWNGENQVKECISASLLSIFLLDEDQAVTVNDIGSIAEISK
;
A
#
# COMPACT_ATOMS: atom_id res chain seq x y z
N GLN A 1 4.14 -7.74 15.12
CA GLN A 1 3.09 -7.60 14.09
C GLN A 1 1.78 -7.06 14.67
N ALA A 2 1.28 -7.57 15.81
CA ALA A 2 0.03 -7.12 16.44
C ALA A 2 0.01 -5.61 16.72
N VAL A 3 1.10 -5.05 17.24
CA VAL A 3 1.21 -3.59 17.52
C VAL A 3 1.12 -2.77 16.24
N CYS A 4 1.78 -3.20 15.16
CA CYS A 4 1.70 -2.52 13.86
C CYS A 4 0.28 -2.60 13.27
N TYR A 5 -0.36 -3.75 13.40
CA TYR A 5 -1.73 -3.96 12.94
C TYR A 5 -2.70 -3.00 13.65
N ASP A 6 -2.67 -2.98 14.98
CA ASP A 6 -3.52 -2.09 15.79
C ASP A 6 -3.26 -0.61 15.51
N MET A 7 -2.00 -0.24 15.29
CA MET A 7 -1.63 1.14 14.92
C MET A 7 -2.26 1.54 13.58
N CYS A 8 -2.22 0.66 12.59
CA CYS A 8 -2.83 0.91 11.28
C CYS A 8 -4.35 1.09 11.39
N LEU A 9 -5.03 0.25 12.17
CA LEU A 9 -6.48 0.36 12.38
C LEU A 9 -6.86 1.67 13.09
N LYS A 10 -6.14 2.02 14.17
CA LYS A 10 -6.36 3.26 14.92
C LYS A 10 -6.09 4.50 14.05
N THR A 11 -5.05 4.47 13.24
CA THR A 11 -4.70 5.59 12.36
C THR A 11 -5.76 5.75 11.26
N MET A 12 -6.26 4.66 10.69
CA MET A 12 -7.35 4.71 9.70
C MET A 12 -8.61 5.33 10.29
N ALA A 13 -8.98 4.92 11.52
CA ALA A 13 -10.12 5.51 12.22
C ALA A 13 -9.98 7.03 12.40
N LYS A 14 -8.79 7.50 12.82
CA LYS A 14 -8.50 8.94 12.94
C LYS A 14 -8.56 9.66 11.60
N CYS A 15 -8.06 9.06 10.51
CA CYS A 15 -8.17 9.63 9.16
C CYS A 15 -9.63 9.84 8.76
N LYS A 16 -10.50 8.87 9.07
CA LYS A 16 -11.94 8.98 8.77
C LYS A 16 -12.65 10.01 9.64
N GLU A 17 -12.20 10.20 10.88
CA GLU A 17 -12.78 11.16 11.82
C GLU A 17 -12.46 12.61 11.44
N ASP A 18 -11.19 12.91 11.14
CA ASP A 18 -10.72 14.29 10.94
C ASP A 18 -10.40 14.66 9.49
N GLY A 19 -10.50 13.71 8.56
CA GLY A 19 -10.24 13.92 7.13
C GLY A 19 -8.77 14.21 6.78
N LYS A 20 -7.85 14.06 7.73
CA LYS A 20 -6.43 14.37 7.50
C LYS A 20 -5.68 13.18 6.92
N LYS A 21 -4.86 13.46 5.91
CA LYS A 21 -3.93 12.47 5.36
C LYS A 21 -2.90 12.04 6.40
N ARG A 22 -2.59 10.75 6.42
CA ARG A 22 -1.54 10.17 7.25
C ARG A 22 -0.74 9.13 6.48
N THR A 23 0.50 8.99 6.89
CA THR A 23 1.41 7.99 6.33
C THR A 23 1.98 7.15 7.46
N ILE A 24 2.01 5.83 7.25
CA ILE A 24 2.67 4.87 8.13
C ILE A 24 3.77 4.19 7.33
N VAL A 25 4.96 4.11 7.92
CA VAL A 25 6.07 3.33 7.39
C VAL A 25 6.30 2.13 8.30
N ILE A 26 6.24 0.93 7.74
CA ILE A 26 6.54 -0.33 8.43
C ILE A 26 7.84 -0.88 7.86
N GLN A 27 8.90 -0.77 8.64
CA GLN A 27 10.23 -1.25 8.27
C GLN A 27 10.46 -2.65 8.83
N GLY A 28 11.15 -3.48 8.05
CA GLY A 28 11.58 -4.80 8.49
C GLY A 28 12.29 -5.56 7.38
N GLY A 29 13.21 -6.43 7.75
CA GLY A 29 13.97 -7.26 6.83
C GLY A 29 13.14 -8.33 6.12
N PRO A 30 13.78 -9.15 5.27
CA PRO A 30 13.14 -10.26 4.58
C PRO A 30 12.56 -11.25 5.59
N GLY A 31 11.40 -11.85 5.27
CA GLY A 31 10.78 -12.88 6.11
C GLY A 31 10.16 -12.39 7.43
N THR A 32 10.13 -11.10 7.73
CA THR A 32 9.52 -10.55 8.96
C THR A 32 7.99 -10.54 8.94
N GLY A 33 7.37 -11.03 7.85
CA GLY A 33 5.92 -11.13 7.72
C GLY A 33 5.20 -9.83 7.32
N LYS A 34 5.91 -8.86 6.74
CA LYS A 34 5.32 -7.60 6.26
C LYS A 34 4.17 -7.83 5.29
N SER A 35 4.35 -8.68 4.29
CA SER A 35 3.31 -8.95 3.27
C SER A 35 2.11 -9.70 3.87
N VAL A 36 2.33 -10.57 4.87
CA VAL A 36 1.24 -11.22 5.61
C VAL A 36 0.43 -10.19 6.41
N LEU A 37 1.11 -9.29 7.11
CA LEU A 37 0.47 -8.17 7.80
C LEU A 37 -0.36 -7.32 6.84
N ALA A 38 0.19 -6.99 5.68
CA ALA A 38 -0.46 -6.16 4.66
C ALA A 38 -1.72 -6.83 4.09
N VAL A 39 -1.66 -8.13 3.79
CA VAL A 39 -2.84 -8.88 3.30
C VAL A 39 -3.93 -8.95 4.36
N ASN A 40 -3.58 -9.15 5.63
CA ASN A 40 -4.54 -9.13 6.73
C ASN A 40 -5.18 -7.75 6.92
N LEU A 41 -4.40 -6.66 6.82
CA LEU A 41 -4.93 -5.28 6.84
C LEU A 41 -5.88 -5.03 5.67
N LEU A 42 -5.52 -5.48 4.46
CA LEU A 42 -6.37 -5.38 3.28
C LEU A 42 -7.73 -6.04 3.51
N MET A 43 -7.75 -7.28 4.04
CA MET A 43 -8.98 -8.01 4.38
C MET A 43 -9.82 -7.24 5.40
N GLU A 44 -9.22 -6.76 6.47
CA GLU A 44 -9.91 -6.02 7.53
C GLU A 44 -10.54 -4.73 6.99
N PHE A 45 -9.81 -3.96 6.19
CA PHE A 45 -10.33 -2.73 5.62
C PHE A 45 -11.47 -2.97 4.62
N ILE A 46 -11.39 -4.03 3.82
CA ILE A 46 -12.47 -4.44 2.92
C ILE A 46 -13.71 -4.86 3.73
N ASN A 47 -13.54 -5.65 4.79
CA ASN A 47 -14.63 -6.05 5.67
C ASN A 47 -15.33 -4.84 6.32
N LYS A 48 -14.59 -3.76 6.56
CA LYS A 48 -15.12 -2.47 7.03
C LYS A 48 -15.67 -1.58 5.90
N SER A 49 -15.79 -2.11 4.69
CA SER A 49 -16.27 -1.40 3.50
C SER A 49 -15.44 -0.16 3.14
N LEU A 50 -14.16 -0.15 3.47
CA LEU A 50 -13.22 0.90 3.08
C LEU A 50 -12.72 0.65 1.65
N ASN A 51 -12.66 1.73 0.85
CA ASN A 51 -12.05 1.67 -0.49
C ASN A 51 -10.54 1.56 -0.36
N THR A 52 -10.03 0.33 -0.45
CA THR A 52 -8.62 0.02 -0.22
C THR A 52 -7.96 -0.51 -1.49
N CYS A 53 -6.73 -0.08 -1.74
CA CYS A 53 -5.89 -0.57 -2.83
C CYS A 53 -4.56 -1.13 -2.29
N TYR A 54 -4.09 -2.20 -2.92
CA TYR A 54 -2.79 -2.80 -2.65
C TYR A 54 -1.88 -2.58 -3.85
N ALA A 55 -0.87 -1.75 -3.70
CA ALA A 55 0.10 -1.45 -4.75
C ALA A 55 1.32 -2.35 -4.61
N THR A 56 1.58 -3.18 -5.61
CA THR A 56 2.72 -4.10 -5.65
C THR A 56 3.15 -4.40 -7.09
N LYS A 57 4.42 -4.71 -7.26
CA LYS A 57 4.98 -5.28 -8.51
C LYS A 57 4.97 -6.81 -8.48
N ASN A 58 4.62 -7.43 -7.35
CA ASN A 58 4.66 -8.86 -7.10
C ASN A 58 3.25 -9.48 -7.12
N SER A 59 3.10 -10.69 -7.67
CA SER A 59 1.83 -11.44 -7.71
C SER A 59 1.52 -12.20 -6.41
N ALA A 60 2.54 -12.54 -5.61
CA ALA A 60 2.37 -13.37 -4.41
C ALA A 60 1.36 -12.83 -3.38
N PRO A 61 1.29 -11.52 -3.06
CA PRO A 61 0.28 -10.98 -2.17
C PRO A 61 -1.15 -11.18 -2.68
N ARG A 62 -1.36 -11.10 -4.00
CA ARG A 62 -2.66 -11.35 -4.63
C ARG A 62 -3.08 -12.81 -4.47
N GLU A 63 -2.16 -13.75 -4.66
CA GLU A 63 -2.44 -15.19 -4.52
C GLU A 63 -2.76 -15.54 -3.07
N ALA A 64 -2.01 -14.98 -2.11
CA ALA A 64 -2.29 -15.13 -0.68
C ALA A 64 -3.68 -14.58 -0.30
N PHE A 65 -4.06 -13.42 -0.83
CA PHE A 65 -5.37 -12.84 -0.61
C PHE A 65 -6.50 -13.71 -1.17
N LEU A 66 -6.33 -14.24 -2.38
CA LEU A 66 -7.30 -15.14 -3.00
C LEU A 66 -7.49 -16.42 -2.17
N SER A 67 -6.43 -16.98 -1.63
CA SER A 67 -6.49 -18.13 -0.73
C SER A 67 -7.30 -17.83 0.53
N LEU A 68 -7.13 -16.67 1.13
CA LEU A 68 -7.91 -16.24 2.29
C LEU A 68 -9.40 -16.05 1.97
N LEU A 69 -9.72 -15.51 0.78
CA LEU A 69 -11.11 -15.33 0.34
C LEU A 69 -11.84 -16.66 0.14
N THR A 70 -11.16 -17.70 -0.29
CA THR A 70 -11.79 -19.02 -0.49
C THR A 70 -12.20 -19.69 0.82
N HIS A 71 -11.60 -19.28 1.94
CA HIS A 71 -11.88 -19.77 3.29
C HIS A 71 -12.86 -18.88 4.07
N SER A 72 -13.28 -17.76 3.51
CA SER A 72 -14.22 -16.85 4.13
C SER A 72 -15.57 -16.85 3.42
N ASP A 73 -16.68 -16.75 4.17
CA ASP A 73 -18.03 -16.58 3.60
C ASP A 73 -18.25 -15.23 2.88
N ALA A 74 -17.22 -14.41 2.82
CA ALA A 74 -17.21 -13.12 2.16
C ALA A 74 -17.08 -13.25 0.63
N LYS A 75 -17.98 -14.00 0.00
CA LYS A 75 -18.19 -14.00 -1.47
C LYS A 75 -18.87 -12.70 -1.94
N LYS A 76 -18.57 -11.56 -1.35
CA LYS A 76 -18.86 -10.29 -2.00
C LYS A 76 -17.96 -10.20 -3.23
N GLN A 77 -18.54 -9.87 -4.37
CA GLN A 77 -17.83 -9.69 -5.65
C GLN A 77 -16.83 -8.53 -5.52
N VAL A 78 -15.72 -8.80 -4.83
CA VAL A 78 -14.60 -7.87 -4.76
C VAL A 78 -13.90 -7.93 -6.10
N ASN A 79 -13.87 -6.82 -6.81
CA ASN A 79 -13.15 -6.75 -8.08
C ASN A 79 -11.63 -6.77 -7.81
N ILE A 80 -11.07 -7.96 -7.79
CA ILE A 80 -9.66 -8.22 -7.45
C ILE A 80 -8.70 -7.42 -8.35
N LYS A 81 -9.09 -7.16 -9.61
CA LYS A 81 -8.29 -6.34 -10.53
C LYS A 81 -8.18 -4.88 -10.08
N GLN A 82 -9.20 -4.37 -9.39
CA GLN A 82 -9.18 -3.01 -8.84
C GLN A 82 -8.46 -2.94 -7.49
N LEU A 83 -8.44 -4.05 -6.77
CA LEU A 83 -7.80 -4.16 -5.46
C LEU A 83 -6.28 -4.15 -5.54
N PHE A 84 -5.72 -4.81 -6.55
CA PHE A 84 -4.27 -4.92 -6.75
C PHE A 84 -3.84 -4.11 -7.96
N ARG A 85 -2.93 -3.16 -7.75
CA ARG A 85 -2.41 -2.30 -8.80
C ARG A 85 -0.88 -2.27 -8.80
N SER A 86 -0.30 -1.97 -9.96
CA SER A 86 1.09 -1.56 -10.03
C SER A 86 1.22 -0.10 -9.55
N PRO A 87 2.29 0.28 -8.82
CA PRO A 87 2.56 1.68 -8.47
C PRO A 87 2.58 2.63 -9.68
N PHE A 88 2.95 2.15 -10.86
CA PHE A 88 2.91 2.94 -12.10
C PHE A 88 1.50 3.38 -12.53
N GLY A 89 0.47 2.68 -12.08
CA GLY A 89 -0.92 3.00 -12.38
C GLY A 89 -1.55 4.07 -11.48
N LEU A 90 -0.78 4.68 -10.58
CA LEU A 90 -1.29 5.66 -9.61
C LEU A 90 -1.11 7.11 -10.06
N SER A 91 -0.29 7.39 -11.08
CA SER A 91 -0.01 8.74 -11.56
C SER A 91 -1.24 9.53 -12.04
N ASN A 92 -2.28 8.83 -12.51
CA ASN A 92 -3.51 9.44 -13.01
C ASN A 92 -4.70 9.25 -12.07
N VAL A 93 -4.45 8.78 -10.84
CA VAL A 93 -5.50 8.59 -9.85
C VAL A 93 -5.78 9.91 -9.14
N PRO A 94 -7.04 10.37 -9.07
CA PRO A 94 -7.39 11.58 -8.32
C PRO A 94 -7.02 11.49 -6.85
N ASP A 95 -6.78 12.66 -6.23
CA ASP A 95 -6.50 12.76 -4.81
C ASP A 95 -7.58 12.10 -3.95
N ASN A 96 -7.16 11.39 -2.91
CA ASN A 96 -8.07 10.74 -1.96
C ASN A 96 -9.06 9.74 -2.59
N THR A 97 -8.71 9.13 -3.72
CA THR A 97 -9.52 8.08 -4.35
C THR A 97 -9.70 6.88 -3.42
N TYR A 98 -8.66 6.56 -2.66
CA TYR A 98 -8.67 5.44 -1.70
C TYR A 98 -8.76 5.94 -0.27
N ASP A 99 -9.51 5.22 0.57
CA ASP A 99 -9.43 5.40 2.02
C ASP A 99 -8.05 4.94 2.53
N CYS A 100 -7.57 3.81 2.03
CA CYS A 100 -6.24 3.28 2.35
C CYS A 100 -5.52 2.77 1.11
N LEU A 101 -4.24 3.07 1.01
CA LEU A 101 -3.31 2.49 0.03
C LEU A 101 -2.20 1.77 0.78
N ILE A 102 -2.08 0.46 0.55
CA ILE A 102 -0.98 -0.36 1.06
C ILE A 102 0.04 -0.53 -0.05
N VAL A 103 1.27 -0.11 0.18
CA VAL A 103 2.37 -0.17 -0.79
C VAL A 103 3.38 -1.20 -0.33
N ASP A 104 3.43 -2.33 -1.01
CA ASP A 104 4.41 -3.38 -0.73
C ASP A 104 5.71 -3.16 -1.50
N GLU A 105 6.83 -3.61 -0.95
CA GLU A 105 8.17 -3.39 -1.50
C GLU A 105 8.43 -1.90 -1.81
N ALA A 106 8.04 -1.00 -0.91
CA ALA A 106 8.09 0.44 -1.14
C ALA A 106 9.51 0.98 -1.43
N HIS A 107 10.55 0.27 -1.01
CA HIS A 107 11.95 0.57 -1.36
C HIS A 107 12.21 0.58 -2.87
N ARG A 108 11.35 -0.07 -3.67
CA ARG A 108 11.44 -0.14 -5.14
C ARG A 108 10.63 0.93 -5.88
N LEU A 109 10.05 1.89 -5.18
CA LEU A 109 9.39 3.05 -5.79
C LEU A 109 10.42 3.93 -6.49
N VAL A 110 10.03 4.51 -7.62
CA VAL A 110 10.95 5.26 -8.48
C VAL A 110 10.48 6.69 -8.72
N LYS A 111 11.46 7.55 -9.03
CA LYS A 111 11.23 8.88 -9.58
C LYS A 111 11.42 8.81 -11.09
N LYS A 112 10.66 9.61 -11.84
CA LYS A 112 10.78 9.68 -13.30
C LYS A 112 12.19 10.09 -13.68
N MET A 113 12.83 9.25 -14.47
CA MET A 113 14.09 9.60 -15.11
C MET A 113 13.99 9.58 -16.65
N TYR A 114 13.33 8.56 -17.23
CA TYR A 114 13.09 8.46 -18.68
C TYR A 114 11.98 7.42 -18.94
N GLY A 115 11.19 7.57 -20.03
CA GLY A 115 10.22 6.60 -20.52
C GLY A 115 8.78 7.11 -20.58
N ASP A 116 7.85 6.24 -21.03
CA ASP A 116 6.44 6.57 -21.32
C ASP A 116 5.52 6.67 -20.08
N TRP A 117 6.07 6.52 -18.88
CA TRP A 117 5.30 6.71 -17.66
C TRP A 117 5.01 8.20 -17.43
N ASN A 118 3.74 8.55 -17.27
CA ASN A 118 3.28 9.93 -17.14
C ASN A 118 3.45 10.53 -15.73
N GLY A 119 3.88 9.72 -14.76
CA GLY A 119 4.11 10.17 -13.38
C GLY A 119 5.49 10.83 -13.19
N GLU A 120 5.70 11.42 -12.01
CA GLU A 120 6.94 12.09 -11.64
C GLU A 120 7.62 11.46 -10.42
N ASN A 121 6.85 11.10 -9.38
CA ASN A 121 7.34 10.57 -8.10
C ASN A 121 6.32 9.63 -7.50
N GLN A 122 6.60 8.33 -7.55
CA GLN A 122 5.67 7.30 -7.08
C GLN A 122 5.33 7.41 -5.59
N VAL A 123 6.24 7.92 -4.75
CA VAL A 123 5.94 8.14 -3.32
C VAL A 123 4.86 9.21 -3.16
N LYS A 124 5.02 10.36 -3.83
CA LYS A 124 4.04 11.45 -3.81
C LYS A 124 2.71 11.02 -4.39
N GLU A 125 2.71 10.27 -5.48
CA GLU A 125 1.50 9.77 -6.13
C GLU A 125 0.74 8.80 -5.22
N CYS A 126 1.42 7.92 -4.50
CA CYS A 126 0.82 7.04 -3.50
C CYS A 126 0.16 7.85 -2.37
N ILE A 127 0.87 8.86 -1.83
CA ILE A 127 0.37 9.72 -0.75
C ILE A 127 -0.82 10.55 -1.24
N SER A 128 -0.77 11.07 -2.47
CA SER A 128 -1.86 11.84 -3.06
C SER A 128 -3.12 11.02 -3.25
N ALA A 129 -2.99 9.78 -3.74
CA ALA A 129 -4.10 8.91 -4.09
C ALA A 129 -4.93 8.41 -2.90
N SER A 130 -4.46 8.53 -1.66
CA SER A 130 -5.12 7.96 -0.48
C SER A 130 -5.17 8.86 0.74
N LEU A 131 -6.12 8.59 1.63
CA LEU A 131 -6.24 9.24 2.93
C LEU A 131 -5.22 8.67 3.94
N LEU A 132 -5.06 7.34 3.95
CA LEU A 132 -4.00 6.65 4.67
C LEU A 132 -3.09 5.90 3.69
N SER A 133 -1.80 6.20 3.70
CA SER A 133 -0.77 5.46 2.95
C SER A 133 0.06 4.61 3.90
N ILE A 134 0.15 3.31 3.67
CA ILE A 134 0.97 2.37 4.45
C ILE A 134 2.08 1.83 3.55
N PHE A 135 3.32 2.21 3.84
CA PHE A 135 4.50 1.77 3.10
C PHE A 135 5.21 0.65 3.85
N LEU A 136 5.35 -0.51 3.20
CA LEU A 136 6.14 -1.64 3.71
C LEU A 136 7.54 -1.55 3.10
N LEU A 137 8.53 -1.36 3.95
CA LEU A 137 9.87 -0.99 3.54
C LEU A 137 10.90 -2.03 4.00
N ASP A 138 11.88 -2.26 3.15
CA ASP A 138 13.11 -2.98 3.48
C ASP A 138 14.28 -2.20 2.85
N GLU A 139 14.92 -1.31 3.64
CA GLU A 139 15.98 -0.44 3.13
C GLU A 139 17.23 -1.21 2.72
N ASP A 140 17.44 -2.41 3.29
CA ASP A 140 18.58 -3.25 2.93
C ASP A 140 18.44 -3.89 1.54
N GLN A 141 17.22 -3.83 0.95
CA GLN A 141 16.91 -4.35 -0.38
C GLN A 141 16.81 -3.27 -1.48
N ALA A 142 17.17 -2.02 -1.19
CA ALA A 142 17.30 -1.00 -2.23
C ALA A 142 18.44 -1.37 -3.19
N VAL A 143 18.11 -1.61 -4.46
CA VAL A 143 19.04 -2.22 -5.44
C VAL A 143 19.53 -1.22 -6.47
N THR A 144 18.79 -0.16 -6.76
CA THR A 144 19.10 0.77 -7.85
C THR A 144 19.16 2.21 -7.37
N VAL A 145 19.98 3.02 -8.07
CA VAL A 145 20.14 4.47 -7.81
C VAL A 145 18.80 5.23 -8.01
N ASN A 146 17.84 4.62 -8.73
CA ASN A 146 16.54 5.20 -9.03
C ASN A 146 15.47 4.87 -7.98
N ASP A 147 15.78 3.98 -7.03
CA ASP A 147 14.87 3.58 -5.97
C ASP A 147 14.80 4.71 -4.92
N ILE A 148 13.65 5.40 -4.86
CA ILE A 148 13.44 6.54 -3.93
C ILE A 148 12.60 6.16 -2.71
N GLY A 149 12.14 4.93 -2.60
CA GLY A 149 11.30 4.47 -1.52
C GLY A 149 12.08 4.32 -0.20
N SER A 150 12.60 5.42 0.34
CA SER A 150 13.26 5.48 1.64
C SER A 150 12.41 6.22 2.66
N ILE A 151 12.69 6.01 3.96
CA ILE A 151 12.04 6.76 5.04
C ILE A 151 12.24 8.27 4.84
N ALA A 152 13.45 8.68 4.43
CA ALA A 152 13.79 10.08 4.20
C ALA A 152 12.93 10.73 3.09
N GLU A 153 12.61 10.01 2.03
CA GLU A 153 11.75 10.52 0.94
C GLU A 153 10.27 10.51 1.32
N ILE A 154 9.81 9.46 2.00
CA ILE A 154 8.41 9.34 2.45
C ILE A 154 8.06 10.41 3.51
N SER A 155 9.05 10.88 4.27
CA SER A 155 8.88 11.87 5.35
C SER A 155 8.94 13.33 4.88
N LYS A 156 9.26 13.60 3.61
CA LYS A 156 9.26 14.96 3.02
C LYS A 156 7.85 15.43 2.68
#